data_08da3c139efa5595258de28cbb03f48b
#
_entry.id   08da3c139efa5595258de28cbb03f48b
#
_cell.length_a   1.000
_cell.length_b   1.000
_cell.length_c   1.000
_cell.angle_alpha   90.00
_cell.angle_beta   90.00
_cell.angle_gamma   90.00
#
_symmetry.space_group_name_H-M   'P 1'
#
loop_
_entity.id
_entity.type
_entity.pdbx_description
1 polymer ?
#
loop_
_entity_poly.entity_id
_entity_poly.type
_entity_poly.pdbx_seq_one_letter_code
_entity_poly.pdbx_strand_id
1 'polypeptide(L)'
;MAAAPPAGDRTAEAVGRRIRALREEREMSLSTLARLAGVGKATLSGLENGTRNPTLETLYAITAQLGVPLTAVLSGAAETPTVRGAAVGATLLEVFSDTDATYELYRMRVSPGPAQLSPAHQAGVTEHVTVFSGVLRAGPVGAPQTAGPGEYLRWVSDVPHSYAAVGDEEVRASLLLRYPRKATMDG
;
A
#
# COMPACT_ATOMS: atom_id res chain seq x y z
N MET A 1 21.70 9.07 30.24
CA MET A 1 20.82 7.97 29.76
C MET A 1 19.96 8.56 28.66
N ALA A 2 20.25 8.25 27.40
CA ALA A 2 19.45 8.74 26.27
C ALA A 2 18.11 7.98 26.27
N ALA A 3 17.00 8.71 26.16
CA ALA A 3 15.65 8.10 26.05
C ALA A 3 15.59 7.24 24.78
N ALA A 4 14.98 6.06 24.88
CA ALA A 4 14.73 5.24 23.71
C ALA A 4 13.81 5.99 22.72
N PRO A 5 14.07 5.94 21.40
CA PRO A 5 13.22 6.61 20.42
C PRO A 5 11.80 6.05 20.48
N PRO A 6 10.76 6.87 20.17
CA PRO A 6 9.37 6.42 20.16
C PRO A 6 9.16 5.27 19.17
N ALA A 7 8.20 4.40 19.44
CA ALA A 7 7.95 3.16 18.66
C ALA A 7 7.78 3.41 17.14
N GLY A 8 7.24 4.57 16.74
CA GLY A 8 7.10 4.98 15.34
C GLY A 8 8.42 5.14 14.57
N ASP A 9 9.48 5.62 15.23
CA ASP A 9 10.79 5.79 14.59
C ASP A 9 11.46 4.45 14.25
N ARG A 10 11.32 3.46 15.12
CA ARG A 10 11.86 2.10 14.86
C ARG A 10 11.17 1.40 13.70
N THR A 11 9.89 1.66 13.50
CA THR A 11 9.13 1.11 12.37
C THR A 11 9.57 1.76 11.06
N ALA A 12 9.75 3.07 11.02
CA ALA A 12 10.23 3.79 9.84
C ALA A 12 11.63 3.34 9.40
N GLU A 13 12.54 3.18 10.37
CA GLU A 13 13.89 2.65 10.10
C GLU A 13 13.87 1.21 9.56
N ALA A 14 13.01 0.33 10.11
CA ALA A 14 12.89 -1.05 9.64
C ALA A 14 12.37 -1.11 8.20
N VAL A 15 11.34 -0.33 7.88
CA VAL A 15 10.78 -0.19 6.54
C VAL A 15 11.83 0.37 5.58
N GLY A 16 12.54 1.42 5.96
CA GLY A 16 13.59 2.03 5.15
C GLY A 16 14.72 1.05 4.81
N ARG A 17 15.22 0.33 5.81
CA ARG A 17 16.25 -0.71 5.60
C ARG A 17 15.74 -1.81 4.65
N ARG A 18 14.48 -2.21 4.77
CA ARG A 18 13.92 -3.25 3.91
C ARG A 18 13.74 -2.78 2.47
N ILE A 19 13.29 -1.54 2.24
CA ILE A 19 13.24 -0.92 0.91
C ILE A 19 14.63 -0.93 0.27
N ARG A 20 15.65 -0.49 1.01
CA ARG A 20 17.04 -0.46 0.54
C ARG A 20 17.52 -1.86 0.17
N ALA A 21 17.34 -2.86 1.02
CA ALA A 21 17.73 -4.24 0.74
C ALA A 21 17.08 -4.77 -0.54
N LEU A 22 15.76 -4.60 -0.69
CA LEU A 22 15.02 -5.03 -1.87
C LEU A 22 15.46 -4.33 -3.15
N ARG A 23 15.86 -3.05 -3.07
CA ARG A 23 16.42 -2.30 -4.19
C ARG A 23 17.79 -2.82 -4.60
N GLU A 24 18.68 -3.06 -3.61
CA GLU A 24 20.03 -3.57 -3.82
C GLU A 24 20.02 -4.99 -4.37
N GLU A 25 19.15 -5.87 -3.88
CA GLU A 25 18.90 -7.22 -4.42
C GLU A 25 18.54 -7.20 -5.93
N ARG A 26 17.98 -6.09 -6.43
CA ARG A 26 17.60 -5.88 -7.83
C ARG A 26 18.59 -5.05 -8.62
N GLU A 27 19.77 -4.80 -8.04
CA GLU A 27 20.84 -3.99 -8.62
C GLU A 27 20.38 -2.59 -9.08
N MET A 28 19.30 -2.06 -8.45
CA MET A 28 18.74 -0.75 -8.78
C MET A 28 19.47 0.36 -8.03
N SER A 29 19.86 1.44 -8.73
CA SER A 29 20.34 2.64 -8.06
C SER A 29 19.21 3.39 -7.36
N LEU A 30 19.54 4.16 -6.31
CA LEU A 30 18.58 5.04 -5.63
C LEU A 30 17.88 5.98 -6.62
N SER A 31 18.63 6.56 -7.56
CA SER A 31 18.09 7.47 -8.58
C SER A 31 17.14 6.76 -9.53
N THR A 32 17.44 5.52 -9.91
CA THR A 32 16.59 4.70 -10.78
C THR A 32 15.25 4.41 -10.12
N LEU A 33 15.27 3.90 -8.88
CA LEU A 33 14.03 3.61 -8.15
C LEU A 33 13.21 4.87 -7.90
N ALA A 34 13.84 5.97 -7.48
CA ALA A 34 13.15 7.24 -7.25
C ALA A 34 12.44 7.74 -8.51
N ARG A 35 13.12 7.72 -9.66
CA ARG A 35 12.54 8.12 -10.94
C ARG A 35 11.37 7.23 -11.37
N LEU A 36 11.52 5.92 -11.28
CA LEU A 36 10.48 4.96 -11.67
C LEU A 36 9.24 5.06 -10.77
N ALA A 37 9.44 5.23 -9.46
CA ALA A 37 8.37 5.38 -8.49
C ALA A 37 7.73 6.79 -8.47
N GLY A 38 8.24 7.74 -9.25
CA GLY A 38 7.77 9.13 -9.20
C GLY A 38 8.03 9.83 -7.86
N VAL A 39 9.02 9.34 -7.09
CA VAL A 39 9.38 9.86 -5.76
C VAL A 39 10.64 10.69 -5.85
N GLY A 40 10.70 11.82 -5.17
CA GLY A 40 11.91 12.63 -5.10
C GLY A 40 13.10 11.84 -4.55
N LYS A 41 14.28 11.94 -5.19
CA LYS A 41 15.50 11.24 -4.75
C LYS A 41 15.83 11.51 -3.26
N ALA A 42 15.71 12.76 -2.82
CA ALA A 42 15.94 13.15 -1.43
C ALA A 42 14.89 12.50 -0.48
N THR A 43 13.66 12.36 -0.94
CA THR A 43 12.60 11.67 -0.18
C THR A 43 12.92 10.19 -0.04
N LEU A 44 13.25 9.50 -1.14
CA LEU A 44 13.61 8.08 -1.09
C LEU A 44 14.86 7.83 -0.23
N SER A 45 15.88 8.69 -0.33
CA SER A 45 17.06 8.64 0.54
C SER A 45 16.68 8.79 2.01
N GLY A 46 15.82 9.75 2.33
CA GLY A 46 15.32 9.95 3.70
C GLY A 46 14.53 8.75 4.22
N LEU A 47 13.74 8.09 3.36
CA LEU A 47 13.03 6.86 3.72
C LEU A 47 14.00 5.72 4.00
N GLU A 48 14.96 5.45 3.11
CA GLU A 48 15.95 4.37 3.29
C GLU A 48 16.83 4.55 4.54
N ASN A 49 17.02 5.79 4.98
CA ASN A 49 17.78 6.14 6.19
C ASN A 49 16.88 6.28 7.45
N GLY A 50 15.57 6.05 7.35
CA GLY A 50 14.64 6.13 8.47
C GLY A 50 14.37 7.54 8.99
N THR A 51 14.83 8.59 8.27
CA THR A 51 14.65 10.00 8.67
C THR A 51 13.32 10.58 8.19
N ARG A 52 12.52 9.83 7.45
CA ARG A 52 11.19 10.19 6.97
C ARG A 52 10.24 9.01 7.08
N ASN A 53 8.99 9.29 7.47
CA ASN A 53 7.90 8.33 7.42
C ASN A 53 7.29 8.32 6.01
N PRO A 54 7.17 7.16 5.35
CA PRO A 54 6.48 7.06 4.07
C PRO A 54 4.97 7.22 4.24
N THR A 55 4.31 7.81 3.23
CA THR A 55 2.86 7.67 3.08
C THR A 55 2.53 6.33 2.41
N LEU A 56 1.26 5.92 2.50
CA LEU A 56 0.78 4.70 1.84
C LEU A 56 1.03 4.74 0.33
N GLU A 57 0.75 5.88 -0.29
CA GLU A 57 0.96 6.11 -1.72
C GLU A 57 2.43 5.96 -2.10
N THR A 58 3.33 6.51 -1.27
CA THR A 58 4.78 6.40 -1.49
C THR A 58 5.24 4.94 -1.41
N LEU A 59 4.73 4.18 -0.43
CA LEU A 59 5.06 2.76 -0.30
C LEU A 59 4.55 1.95 -1.48
N TYR A 60 3.31 2.16 -1.92
CA TYR A 60 2.78 1.48 -3.11
C TYR A 60 3.56 1.82 -4.36
N ALA A 61 3.90 3.10 -4.58
CA ALA A 61 4.70 3.51 -5.72
C ALA A 61 6.08 2.83 -5.75
N ILE A 62 6.73 2.70 -4.60
CA ILE A 62 8.03 2.03 -4.46
C ILE A 62 7.90 0.51 -4.67
N THR A 63 6.96 -0.14 -3.98
CA THR A 63 6.79 -1.61 -4.03
C THR A 63 6.33 -2.09 -5.40
N ALA A 64 5.52 -1.30 -6.12
CA ALA A 64 5.15 -1.57 -7.50
C ALA A 64 6.39 -1.66 -8.42
N GLN A 65 7.35 -0.76 -8.25
CA GLN A 65 8.59 -0.77 -9.05
C GLN A 65 9.55 -1.88 -8.63
N LEU A 66 9.52 -2.24 -7.34
CA LEU A 66 10.28 -3.39 -6.83
C LEU A 66 9.62 -4.72 -7.20
N GLY A 67 8.36 -4.74 -7.67
CA GLY A 67 7.63 -5.96 -8.01
C GLY A 67 7.35 -6.84 -6.79
N VAL A 68 7.07 -6.23 -5.62
CA VAL A 68 6.81 -6.93 -4.37
C VAL A 68 5.50 -6.44 -3.74
N PRO A 69 4.81 -7.27 -2.95
CA PRO A 69 3.70 -6.84 -2.10
C PRO A 69 4.16 -5.78 -1.09
N LEU A 70 3.23 -4.93 -0.63
CA LEU A 70 3.52 -3.93 0.40
C LEU A 70 4.10 -4.56 1.68
N THR A 71 3.61 -5.72 2.06
CA THR A 71 4.07 -6.47 3.22
C THR A 71 5.55 -6.85 3.16
N ALA A 72 6.13 -6.99 1.96
CA ALA A 72 7.56 -7.27 1.82
C ALA A 72 8.44 -6.16 2.41
N VAL A 73 7.95 -4.92 2.48
CA VAL A 73 8.66 -3.80 3.10
C VAL A 73 8.23 -3.55 4.55
N LEU A 74 7.05 -4.06 4.96
CA LEU A 74 6.53 -3.93 6.33
C LEU A 74 6.96 -5.09 7.23
N SER A 75 7.51 -6.16 6.69
CA SER A 75 7.95 -7.35 7.44
C SER A 75 9.07 -6.99 8.42
N GLY A 76 8.85 -7.27 9.72
CA GLY A 76 9.79 -6.96 10.80
C GLY A 76 9.33 -5.85 11.76
N ALA A 77 8.18 -5.21 11.50
CA ALA A 77 7.56 -4.33 12.49
C ALA A 77 6.90 -5.18 13.59
N ALA A 78 7.25 -4.90 14.84
CA ALA A 78 6.70 -5.61 16.01
C ALA A 78 5.21 -5.32 16.28
N GLU A 79 4.62 -4.37 15.56
CA GLU A 79 3.22 -3.97 15.65
C GLU A 79 2.53 -4.19 14.30
N THR A 80 1.22 -4.44 14.33
CA THR A 80 0.39 -4.57 13.12
C THR A 80 0.53 -3.31 12.27
N PRO A 81 1.12 -3.39 11.06
CA PRO A 81 1.44 -2.19 10.29
C PRO A 81 0.17 -1.44 9.92
N THR A 82 0.05 -0.21 10.40
CA THR A 82 -1.00 0.72 9.96
C THR A 82 -0.38 1.74 9.04
N VAL A 83 -0.86 1.80 7.81
CA VAL A 83 -0.43 2.76 6.82
C VAL A 83 -1.52 3.80 6.64
N ARG A 84 -1.12 5.07 6.61
CA ARG A 84 -2.07 6.19 6.47
C ARG A 84 -1.76 6.97 5.21
N GLY A 85 -2.76 7.13 4.36
CA GLY A 85 -2.79 8.07 3.26
C GLY A 85 -3.54 9.35 3.62
N ALA A 86 -3.85 10.16 2.63
CA ALA A 86 -4.56 11.43 2.81
C ALA A 86 -5.98 11.23 3.38
N ALA A 87 -6.72 10.22 2.91
CA ALA A 87 -8.06 9.88 3.36
C ALA A 87 -8.17 8.44 3.86
N VAL A 88 -7.32 7.53 3.39
CA VAL A 88 -7.38 6.10 3.70
C VAL A 88 -6.42 5.74 4.83
N GLY A 89 -6.94 5.08 5.85
CA GLY A 89 -6.16 4.34 6.85
C GLY A 89 -6.32 2.85 6.62
N ALA A 90 -5.23 2.12 6.41
CA ALA A 90 -5.25 0.66 6.24
C ALA A 90 -4.39 -0.01 7.30
N THR A 91 -4.96 -0.97 8.02
CA THR A 91 -4.27 -1.80 9.00
C THR A 91 -4.19 -3.20 8.45
N LEU A 92 -2.98 -3.73 8.24
CA LEU A 92 -2.78 -5.10 7.80
C LEU A 92 -3.30 -6.06 8.88
N LEU A 93 -4.13 -7.02 8.49
CA LEU A 93 -4.66 -8.04 9.39
C LEU A 93 -3.94 -9.36 9.17
N GLU A 94 -3.76 -9.76 7.90
CA GLU A 94 -3.20 -11.06 7.54
C GLU A 94 -2.53 -11.01 6.17
N VAL A 95 -1.50 -11.85 6.01
CA VAL A 95 -0.89 -12.18 4.72
C VAL A 95 -0.92 -13.67 4.56
N PHE A 96 -1.45 -14.13 3.44
CA PHE A 96 -1.46 -15.55 3.11
C PHE A 96 -1.19 -15.76 1.62
N SER A 97 -0.83 -16.96 1.24
CA SER A 97 -0.46 -17.27 -0.14
C SER A 97 -0.98 -18.64 -0.52
N ASP A 98 -1.31 -18.80 -1.79
CA ASP A 98 -1.52 -20.07 -2.45
C ASP A 98 -0.49 -20.28 -3.59
N THR A 99 -0.73 -21.25 -4.47
CA THR A 99 0.12 -21.54 -5.63
C THR A 99 0.18 -20.36 -6.61
N ASP A 100 -0.89 -19.59 -6.73
CA ASP A 100 -1.13 -18.65 -7.82
C ASP A 100 -0.97 -17.19 -7.41
N ALA A 101 -1.08 -16.91 -6.11
CA ALA A 101 -1.09 -15.53 -5.62
C ALA A 101 -0.61 -15.38 -4.17
N THR A 102 -0.25 -14.15 -3.83
CA THR A 102 -0.14 -13.67 -2.44
C THR A 102 -1.30 -12.72 -2.18
N TYR A 103 -1.85 -12.79 -0.99
CA TYR A 103 -2.99 -11.99 -0.55
C TYR A 103 -2.61 -11.18 0.68
N GLU A 104 -3.06 -9.93 0.71
CA GLU A 104 -2.94 -9.04 1.86
C GLU A 104 -4.34 -8.59 2.28
N LEU A 105 -4.76 -8.94 3.48
CA LEU A 105 -6.04 -8.54 4.05
C LEU A 105 -5.85 -7.35 4.98
N TYR A 106 -6.60 -6.28 4.75
CA TYR A 106 -6.59 -5.06 5.54
C TYR A 106 -7.95 -4.74 6.14
N ARG A 107 -7.93 -4.16 7.33
CA ARG A 107 -9.02 -3.34 7.81
C ARG A 107 -8.80 -1.92 7.28
N MET A 108 -9.76 -1.42 6.51
CA MET A 108 -9.70 -0.11 5.88
C MET A 108 -10.69 0.86 6.51
N ARG A 109 -10.28 2.12 6.62
CA ARG A 109 -11.13 3.27 6.94
C ARG A 109 -10.91 4.34 5.90
N VAL A 110 -11.98 5.01 5.49
CA VAL A 110 -11.89 6.16 4.59
C VAL A 110 -12.61 7.32 5.27
N SER A 111 -11.84 8.36 5.58
CA SER A 111 -12.38 9.58 6.21
C SER A 111 -13.14 10.41 5.17
N PRO A 112 -14.22 11.12 5.59
CA PRO A 112 -14.85 12.13 4.74
C PRO A 112 -13.86 13.19 4.29
N GLY A 113 -14.07 13.72 3.07
CA GLY A 113 -13.22 14.75 2.51
C GLY A 113 -12.77 14.47 1.08
N PRO A 114 -11.65 15.04 0.64
CA PRO A 114 -11.13 14.84 -0.70
C PRO A 114 -10.82 13.36 -0.98
N ALA A 115 -11.06 12.92 -2.22
CA ALA A 115 -10.69 11.58 -2.64
C ALA A 115 -9.18 11.37 -2.54
N GLN A 116 -8.78 10.22 -2.04
CA GLN A 116 -7.40 9.77 -2.12
C GLN A 116 -7.15 9.14 -3.48
N LEU A 117 -6.09 9.57 -4.15
CA LEU A 117 -5.57 8.92 -5.35
C LEU A 117 -4.46 7.96 -4.96
N SER A 118 -4.51 6.76 -5.49
CA SER A 118 -3.47 5.73 -5.34
C SER A 118 -2.84 5.43 -6.69
N PRO A 119 -1.52 5.27 -6.76
CA PRO A 119 -0.84 4.86 -7.99
C PRO A 119 -1.22 3.43 -8.37
N ALA A 120 -0.96 3.06 -9.62
CA ALA A 120 -1.11 1.70 -10.08
C ALA A 120 -0.24 0.74 -9.27
N HIS A 121 -0.79 -0.43 -8.94
CA HIS A 121 -0.03 -1.57 -8.46
C HIS A 121 0.71 -2.27 -9.61
N GLN A 122 1.44 -3.32 -9.30
CA GLN A 122 2.03 -4.17 -10.34
C GLN A 122 0.95 -4.85 -11.20
N ALA A 123 1.32 -5.26 -12.42
CA ALA A 123 0.40 -5.83 -13.39
C ALA A 123 -0.40 -7.01 -12.82
N GLY A 124 -1.71 -7.00 -13.03
CA GLY A 124 -2.64 -8.06 -12.65
C GLY A 124 -3.06 -8.08 -11.19
N VAL A 125 -2.63 -7.11 -10.36
CA VAL A 125 -3.14 -6.97 -8.99
C VAL A 125 -4.62 -6.62 -9.04
N THR A 126 -5.40 -7.27 -8.18
CA THR A 126 -6.82 -6.97 -8.01
C THR A 126 -7.11 -6.56 -6.57
N GLU A 127 -8.02 -5.62 -6.43
CA GLU A 127 -8.56 -5.22 -5.15
C GLU A 127 -10.00 -5.66 -4.99
N HIS A 128 -10.31 -6.07 -3.77
CA HIS A 128 -11.60 -6.58 -3.35
C HIS A 128 -11.99 -5.85 -2.08
N VAL A 129 -13.09 -5.12 -2.09
CA VAL A 129 -13.55 -4.33 -0.94
C VAL A 129 -14.96 -4.76 -0.54
N THR A 130 -15.14 -5.05 0.75
CA THR A 130 -16.47 -5.24 1.34
C THR A 130 -16.72 -4.11 2.33
N VAL A 131 -17.79 -3.34 2.14
CA VAL A 131 -18.15 -2.21 2.99
C VAL A 131 -18.97 -2.70 4.19
N PHE A 132 -18.61 -2.25 5.40
CA PHE A 132 -19.34 -2.55 6.64
C PHE A 132 -20.20 -1.38 7.10
N SER A 133 -19.72 -0.14 6.93
CA SER A 133 -20.47 1.08 7.26
C SER A 133 -20.03 2.25 6.40
N GLY A 134 -20.90 3.25 6.26
CA GLY A 134 -20.73 4.38 5.35
C GLY A 134 -20.93 4.00 3.88
N VAL A 135 -20.71 4.94 2.97
CA VAL A 135 -20.80 4.72 1.52
C VAL A 135 -19.45 5.01 0.88
N LEU A 136 -18.90 4.03 0.22
CA LEU A 136 -17.60 4.11 -0.45
C LEU A 136 -17.77 4.36 -1.94
N ARG A 137 -17.01 5.29 -2.49
CA ARG A 137 -16.77 5.41 -3.93
C ARG A 137 -15.33 5.07 -4.22
N ALA A 138 -15.07 3.98 -4.94
CA ALA A 138 -13.71 3.50 -5.21
C ALA A 138 -13.59 2.81 -6.56
N GLY A 139 -12.34 2.67 -7.02
CA GLY A 139 -11.99 1.99 -8.27
C GLY A 139 -11.13 2.84 -9.20
N PRO A 140 -10.91 2.39 -10.45
CA PRO A 140 -10.14 3.13 -11.45
C PRO A 140 -10.61 4.58 -11.59
N VAL A 141 -9.66 5.52 -11.73
CA VAL A 141 -9.96 6.98 -11.80
C VAL A 141 -11.03 7.31 -12.84
N GLY A 142 -11.02 6.63 -13.99
CA GLY A 142 -12.00 6.84 -15.06
C GLY A 142 -13.36 6.14 -14.88
N ALA A 143 -13.46 5.19 -13.92
CA ALA A 143 -14.67 4.37 -13.73
C ALA A 143 -14.85 3.94 -12.26
N PRO A 144 -14.89 4.87 -11.29
CA PRO A 144 -15.15 4.51 -9.91
C PRO A 144 -16.58 4.00 -9.72
N GLN A 145 -16.74 3.05 -8.82
CA GLN A 145 -18.03 2.46 -8.45
C GLN A 145 -18.39 2.91 -7.02
N THR A 146 -19.67 2.82 -6.67
CA THR A 146 -20.16 3.15 -5.32
C THR A 146 -20.72 1.90 -4.67
N ALA A 147 -20.46 1.72 -3.38
CA ALA A 147 -20.98 0.65 -2.56
C ALA A 147 -21.34 1.14 -1.15
N GLY A 148 -22.47 0.69 -0.65
CA GLY A 148 -22.94 0.87 0.72
C GLY A 148 -22.66 -0.36 1.61
N PRO A 149 -23.16 -0.35 2.86
CA PRO A 149 -22.97 -1.44 3.81
C PRO A 149 -23.50 -2.79 3.28
N GLY A 150 -22.66 -3.82 3.38
CA GLY A 150 -22.93 -5.17 2.89
C GLY A 150 -22.60 -5.37 1.40
N GLU A 151 -22.30 -4.32 0.67
CA GLU A 151 -21.96 -4.40 -0.74
C GLU A 151 -20.47 -4.62 -0.97
N TYR A 152 -20.15 -5.09 -2.17
CA TYR A 152 -18.81 -5.52 -2.58
C TYR A 152 -18.40 -4.85 -3.88
N LEU A 153 -17.14 -4.41 -3.94
CA LEU A 153 -16.49 -3.87 -5.12
C LEU A 153 -15.25 -4.72 -5.47
N ARG A 154 -14.97 -4.82 -6.76
CA ARG A 154 -13.74 -5.42 -7.26
C ARG A 154 -13.27 -4.70 -8.52
N TRP A 155 -11.96 -4.47 -8.61
CA TRP A 155 -11.33 -3.95 -9.84
C TRP A 155 -9.90 -4.47 -10.00
N VAL A 156 -9.38 -4.37 -11.23
CA VAL A 156 -7.96 -4.55 -11.51
C VAL A 156 -7.26 -3.24 -11.17
N SER A 157 -6.31 -3.27 -10.25
CA SER A 157 -5.67 -2.08 -9.66
C SER A 157 -4.27 -1.79 -10.21
N ASP A 158 -3.93 -2.37 -11.37
CA ASP A 158 -2.72 -2.04 -12.14
C ASP A 158 -2.84 -0.72 -12.94
N VAL A 159 -3.85 0.07 -12.62
CA VAL A 159 -4.09 1.43 -13.09
C VAL A 159 -4.28 2.38 -11.90
N PRO A 160 -4.07 3.70 -12.06
CA PRO A 160 -4.41 4.67 -11.01
C PRO A 160 -5.87 4.54 -10.59
N HIS A 161 -6.12 4.52 -9.29
CA HIS A 161 -7.44 4.32 -8.72
C HIS A 161 -7.65 5.26 -7.52
N SER A 162 -8.88 5.38 -7.05
CA SER A 162 -9.22 6.33 -6.00
C SER A 162 -10.17 5.73 -4.97
N TYR A 163 -10.18 6.37 -3.79
CA TYR A 163 -11.11 6.08 -2.70
C TYR A 163 -11.66 7.38 -2.14
N ALA A 164 -12.97 7.42 -1.90
CA ALA A 164 -13.65 8.54 -1.25
C ALA A 164 -14.81 8.03 -0.41
N ALA A 165 -15.00 8.61 0.77
CA ALA A 165 -16.26 8.50 1.47
C ALA A 165 -17.30 9.40 0.78
N VAL A 166 -18.52 8.89 0.59
CA VAL A 166 -19.65 9.66 0.09
C VAL A 166 -20.49 10.12 1.28
N GLY A 167 -20.64 11.44 1.44
CA GLY A 167 -21.27 12.03 2.61
C GLY A 167 -20.28 12.27 3.76
N ASP A 168 -20.82 12.42 4.98
CA ASP A 168 -20.06 12.86 6.16
C ASP A 168 -19.67 11.74 7.10
N GLU A 169 -20.01 10.48 6.77
CA GLU A 169 -19.67 9.32 7.58
C GLU A 169 -18.36 8.69 7.15
N GLU A 170 -17.53 8.27 8.15
CA GLU A 170 -16.36 7.44 7.92
C GLU A 170 -16.79 6.08 7.37
N VAL A 171 -16.19 5.68 6.26
CA VAL A 171 -16.35 4.33 5.71
C VAL A 171 -15.48 3.36 6.49
N ARG A 172 -16.05 2.21 6.84
CA ARG A 172 -15.33 1.05 7.37
C ARG A 172 -15.51 -0.12 6.42
N ALA A 173 -14.41 -0.74 6.04
CA ALA A 173 -14.39 -1.81 5.06
C ALA A 173 -13.27 -2.82 5.34
N SER A 174 -13.35 -4.00 4.73
CA SER A 174 -12.17 -4.83 4.47
C SER A 174 -11.67 -4.56 3.07
N LEU A 175 -10.36 -4.60 2.90
CA LEU A 175 -9.69 -4.54 1.61
C LEU A 175 -8.79 -5.77 1.49
N LEU A 176 -8.99 -6.55 0.44
CA LEU A 176 -8.13 -7.66 0.08
C LEU A 176 -7.42 -7.33 -1.23
N LEU A 177 -6.09 -7.31 -1.20
CA LEU A 177 -5.26 -7.23 -2.39
C LEU A 177 -4.80 -8.62 -2.78
N ARG A 178 -4.98 -8.98 -4.04
CA ARG A 178 -4.46 -10.22 -4.63
C ARG A 178 -3.33 -9.88 -5.60
N TYR A 179 -2.14 -10.35 -5.29
CA TYR A 179 -0.93 -10.21 -6.11
C TYR A 179 -0.70 -11.52 -6.86
N PRO A 180 -0.89 -11.57 -8.19
CA PRO A 180 -0.61 -12.79 -8.94
C PRO A 180 0.89 -13.08 -8.90
N ARG A 181 1.26 -14.35 -8.72
CA ARG A 181 2.64 -14.80 -8.92
C ARG A 181 2.93 -14.79 -10.42
N LYS A 182 4.09 -14.28 -10.79
CA LYS A 182 4.57 -14.46 -12.16
C LYS A 182 4.79 -15.96 -12.35
N ALA A 183 4.19 -16.53 -13.38
CA ALA A 183 4.55 -17.87 -13.80
C ALA A 183 6.08 -17.88 -14.03
N THR A 184 6.78 -18.72 -13.28
CA THR A 184 8.18 -19.05 -13.60
C THR A 184 8.11 -19.71 -14.97
N MET A 185 8.59 -19.02 -16.00
CA MET A 185 8.88 -19.65 -17.27
C MET A 185 10.09 -20.54 -17.00
N ASP A 186 9.83 -21.81 -16.68
CA ASP A 186 10.85 -22.83 -16.77
C ASP A 186 11.25 -22.93 -18.24
N GLY A 187 12.45 -22.40 -18.55
CA GLY A 187 13.12 -22.51 -19.82
C GLY A 187 14.11 -23.69 -19.84
#